data_a8241d004a9ca01c605c3115c6fd7555
#
_entry.id   a8241d004a9ca01c605c3115c6fd7555
#
_cell.length_a   1.000
_cell.length_b   1.000
_cell.length_c   1.000
_cell.angle_alpha   90.00
_cell.angle_beta   90.00
_cell.angle_gamma   90.00
#
_symmetry.space_group_name_H-M   'P 1'
#
loop_
_entity.id
_entity.type
_entity.pdbx_description
1 polymer ?
#
loop_
_entity_poly.entity_id
_entity_poly.type
_entity_poly.pdbx_seq_one_letter_code
_entity_poly.pdbx_strand_id
1 'polypeptide(L)'
;MVLLFGGVLSRRPHPNPLAVLAANAGVSPEQVEVGRLFAGFSTGNTAGVVHRLEGRVARMPHDGDALAVLALAYQQRARETGDPAYYRLSDTALRRASPAGGPLPLIVQGEASLANTRHRFRDGLRLARQSIRLDPESGSAYGALGDALLNLGRYTQAFKVYDQMALKAPGIASFSRVANARELIGRPNAAVAADELALEADATIPEQIAWTMTQIGNINFNMGRLGAAAKAYRRALRRFPGYVHAEAGLARVEASEGHYLEAIARLRRAVTVLPIPAYVIWLGDVLHVSGHQAAARREYALVGAIEKLFAANGVRTELQTAVFDLDHDRNVANALARARAAYESAPSIYAEDALAWGLYRDGSCDEARTHSARALRLGTRDALLVFHRAMIERCLGSASARSWFRRALAINPYFSFLWAPVARTELR
;
A
#
# COMPACT_ATOMS: atom_id res chain seq x y z
N MET A 1 -3.72 2.87 -7.22
CA MET A 1 -3.37 2.99 -5.78
C MET A 1 -2.54 1.78 -5.39
N VAL A 2 -1.21 1.93 -5.33
CA VAL A 2 -0.35 0.85 -4.83
C VAL A 2 -0.52 0.82 -3.33
N LEU A 3 -1.28 -0.16 -2.82
CA LEU A 3 -1.35 -0.44 -1.39
C LEU A 3 0.01 -1.02 -1.00
N LEU A 4 0.80 -0.24 -0.26
CA LEU A 4 1.97 -0.75 0.45
C LEU A 4 1.47 -1.66 1.58
N PHE A 5 1.23 -2.92 1.26
CA PHE A 5 1.08 -3.95 2.28
C PHE A 5 2.45 -4.17 2.92
N GLY A 6 2.80 -3.29 3.84
CA GLY A 6 3.87 -3.58 4.76
C GLY A 6 3.46 -4.77 5.59
N GLY A 7 4.33 -5.79 5.67
CA GLY A 7 4.07 -6.96 6.49
C GLY A 7 3.72 -6.57 7.91
N VAL A 8 2.43 -6.63 8.25
CA VAL A 8 2.00 -6.53 9.64
C VAL A 8 2.55 -7.77 10.32
N LEU A 9 3.30 -7.58 11.39
CA LEU A 9 3.78 -8.67 12.24
C LEU A 9 2.55 -9.30 12.91
N SER A 10 1.93 -10.30 12.25
CA SER A 10 0.84 -11.05 12.85
C SER A 10 1.42 -12.14 13.74
N ARG A 11 1.17 -12.05 15.03
CA ARG A 11 1.20 -13.21 15.92
C ARG A 11 -0.22 -13.66 16.19
N ARG A 12 -0.44 -14.98 16.28
CA ARG A 12 -1.65 -15.55 16.88
C ARG A 12 -1.85 -14.92 18.26
N PRO A 13 -3.08 -14.73 18.75
CA PRO A 13 -3.33 -14.56 20.17
C PRO A 13 -2.99 -15.91 20.83
N HIS A 14 -1.70 -16.14 21.08
CA HIS A 14 -1.29 -17.20 21.99
C HIS A 14 -1.48 -16.68 23.41
N PRO A 15 -1.92 -17.56 24.33
CA PRO A 15 -1.88 -17.25 25.75
C PRO A 15 -0.47 -16.75 26.06
N ASN A 16 -0.38 -15.59 26.67
CA ASN A 16 0.82 -14.82 27.02
C ASN A 16 2.14 -15.48 26.57
N PRO A 17 2.82 -15.02 25.49
CA PRO A 17 4.00 -15.69 24.97
C PRO A 17 5.08 -15.92 26.05
N LEU A 18 5.08 -15.13 27.11
CA LEU A 18 5.93 -15.30 28.28
C LEU A 18 5.54 -16.54 29.12
N ALA A 19 4.25 -16.90 29.18
CA ALA A 19 3.83 -18.10 29.90
C ALA A 19 4.16 -19.37 29.10
N VAL A 20 4.06 -19.33 27.78
CA VAL A 20 4.44 -20.44 26.88
C VAL A 20 5.97 -20.59 26.80
N LEU A 21 6.73 -19.49 26.78
CA LEU A 21 8.18 -19.49 26.81
C LEU A 21 8.73 -19.95 28.16
N ALA A 22 8.08 -19.59 29.24
CA ALA A 22 8.47 -20.07 30.61
C ALA A 22 8.15 -21.57 30.84
N ALA A 23 7.19 -22.13 30.11
CA ALA A 23 6.82 -23.56 30.21
C ALA A 23 7.73 -24.49 29.40
N ASN A 24 8.49 -23.99 28.42
CA ASN A 24 9.44 -24.76 27.63
C ASN A 24 10.84 -24.62 28.21
N ALA A 25 11.26 -25.59 29.03
CA ALA A 25 12.62 -25.73 29.53
C ALA A 25 13.61 -25.77 28.34
N GLY A 26 14.30 -24.67 28.04
CA GLY A 26 15.29 -24.55 26.97
C GLY A 26 15.35 -23.22 26.26
N VAL A 27 14.44 -22.27 26.57
CA VAL A 27 14.47 -20.93 25.97
C VAL A 27 15.51 -20.07 26.69
N SER A 28 16.47 -19.52 25.94
CA SER A 28 17.48 -18.64 26.52
C SER A 28 16.86 -17.33 27.05
N PRO A 29 17.45 -16.71 28.09
CA PRO A 29 17.03 -15.40 28.58
C PRO A 29 16.94 -14.34 27.45
N GLU A 30 17.80 -14.46 26.44
CA GLU A 30 17.84 -13.59 25.26
C GLU A 30 16.62 -13.77 24.36
N GLN A 31 16.15 -15.00 24.14
CA GLN A 31 14.91 -15.27 23.37
C GLN A 31 13.68 -14.77 24.12
N VAL A 32 13.66 -14.79 25.45
CA VAL A 32 12.59 -14.18 26.25
C VAL A 32 12.59 -12.67 26.08
N GLU A 33 13.76 -12.05 26.00
CA GLU A 33 13.87 -10.60 25.80
C GLU A 33 13.48 -10.17 24.39
N VAL A 34 13.88 -10.90 23.36
CA VAL A 34 13.39 -10.70 21.97
C VAL A 34 11.87 -10.84 21.93
N GLY A 35 11.29 -11.82 22.62
CA GLY A 35 9.84 -11.95 22.79
C GLY A 35 9.19 -10.71 23.45
N ARG A 36 9.82 -10.11 24.47
CA ARG A 36 9.38 -8.85 25.10
C ARG A 36 9.48 -7.66 24.15
N LEU A 37 10.54 -7.60 23.33
CA LEU A 37 10.71 -6.56 22.32
C LEU A 37 9.61 -6.64 21.25
N PHE A 38 9.22 -7.84 20.83
CA PHE A 38 8.03 -8.02 19.96
C PHE A 38 6.72 -7.62 20.65
N ALA A 39 6.59 -7.83 21.96
CA ALA A 39 5.43 -7.34 22.72
C ALA A 39 5.35 -5.80 22.75
N GLY A 40 6.49 -5.10 22.66
CA GLY A 40 6.57 -3.65 22.53
C GLY A 40 5.94 -3.09 21.24
N PHE A 41 5.87 -3.90 20.16
CA PHE A 41 5.12 -3.53 18.94
C PHE A 41 3.61 -3.53 19.17
N SER A 42 3.10 -4.37 20.07
CA SER A 42 1.66 -4.43 20.37
C SER A 42 1.14 -3.19 21.10
N THR A 43 2.02 -2.38 21.69
CA THR A 43 1.65 -1.11 22.38
C THR A 43 1.57 0.10 21.44
N GLY A 44 1.88 -0.07 20.16
CA GLY A 44 1.90 1.04 19.18
C GLY A 44 3.07 2.03 19.37
N ASN A 45 4.04 1.73 20.24
CA ASN A 45 5.21 2.59 20.48
C ASN A 45 6.45 2.10 19.72
N THR A 46 6.36 2.05 18.39
CA THR A 46 7.47 1.62 17.53
C THR A 46 8.71 2.52 17.69
N ALA A 47 8.54 3.82 17.89
CA ALA A 47 9.65 4.73 18.13
C ALA A 47 10.46 4.33 19.39
N GLY A 48 9.79 4.02 20.48
CA GLY A 48 10.43 3.55 21.69
C GLY A 48 11.10 2.18 21.52
N VAL A 49 10.52 1.29 20.71
CA VAL A 49 11.14 -0.01 20.36
C VAL A 49 12.44 0.22 19.59
N VAL A 50 12.42 1.08 18.55
CA VAL A 50 13.63 1.43 17.78
C VAL A 50 14.70 2.00 18.69
N HIS A 51 14.38 2.99 19.52
CA HIS A 51 15.35 3.61 20.42
C HIS A 51 16.01 2.60 21.38
N ARG A 52 15.23 1.71 21.98
CA ARG A 52 15.79 0.66 22.87
C ARG A 52 16.68 -0.32 22.13
N LEU A 53 16.28 -0.74 20.94
CA LEU A 53 17.07 -1.68 20.12
C LEU A 53 18.35 -1.04 19.59
N GLU A 54 18.32 0.21 19.17
CA GLU A 54 19.53 0.97 18.80
C GLU A 54 20.50 1.06 19.98
N GLY A 55 20.01 1.39 21.17
CA GLY A 55 20.83 1.39 22.39
C GLY A 55 21.40 0.02 22.75
N ARG A 56 20.65 -1.07 22.52
CA ARG A 56 21.14 -2.45 22.72
C ARG A 56 22.23 -2.80 21.71
N VAL A 57 21.98 -2.56 20.43
CA VAL A 57 22.94 -2.83 19.33
C VAL A 57 24.21 -1.95 19.46
N ALA A 58 24.10 -0.74 20.01
CA ALA A 58 25.26 0.09 20.30
C ALA A 58 26.17 -0.51 21.38
N ARG A 59 25.58 -1.14 22.43
CA ARG A 59 26.33 -1.83 23.48
C ARG A 59 26.80 -3.23 23.09
N MET A 60 26.02 -3.91 22.24
CA MET A 60 26.24 -5.28 21.78
C MET A 60 26.17 -5.35 20.25
N PRO A 61 27.21 -4.92 19.52
CA PRO A 61 27.19 -4.76 18.06
C PRO A 61 26.97 -6.07 17.27
N HIS A 62 27.19 -7.23 17.91
CA HIS A 62 27.06 -8.57 17.35
C HIS A 62 25.81 -9.32 17.88
N ASP A 63 24.84 -8.60 18.46
CA ASP A 63 23.57 -9.18 18.86
C ASP A 63 22.68 -9.37 17.61
N GLY A 64 22.75 -10.56 17.01
CA GLY A 64 22.05 -10.90 15.76
C GLY A 64 20.53 -10.86 15.92
N ASP A 65 19.99 -11.24 17.07
CA ASP A 65 18.55 -11.20 17.36
C ASP A 65 18.05 -9.76 17.43
N ALA A 66 18.76 -8.91 18.18
CA ALA A 66 18.42 -7.50 18.30
C ALA A 66 18.49 -6.79 16.93
N LEU A 67 19.50 -7.10 16.11
CA LEU A 67 19.64 -6.56 14.75
C LEU A 67 18.49 -6.98 13.84
N ALA A 68 18.06 -8.26 13.89
CA ALA A 68 16.94 -8.74 13.07
C ALA A 68 15.63 -8.07 13.48
N VAL A 69 15.35 -7.94 14.78
CA VAL A 69 14.14 -7.26 15.27
C VAL A 69 14.18 -5.77 14.98
N LEU A 70 15.35 -5.12 15.12
CA LEU A 70 15.53 -3.69 14.78
C LEU A 70 15.24 -3.42 13.29
N ALA A 71 15.64 -4.32 12.40
CA ALA A 71 15.36 -4.20 10.98
C ALA A 71 13.85 -4.17 10.69
N LEU A 72 13.07 -5.03 11.36
CA LEU A 72 11.61 -5.03 11.23
C LEU A 72 10.98 -3.76 11.85
N ALA A 73 11.54 -3.29 12.97
CA ALA A 73 11.12 -2.05 13.60
C ALA A 73 11.33 -0.84 12.67
N TYR A 74 12.45 -0.78 11.96
CA TYR A 74 12.69 0.25 10.95
C TYR A 74 11.68 0.18 9.80
N GLN A 75 11.32 -1.01 9.31
CA GLN A 75 10.28 -1.13 8.27
C GLN A 75 8.92 -0.61 8.77
N GLN A 76 8.58 -0.85 10.03
CA GLN A 76 7.38 -0.31 10.63
C GLN A 76 7.45 1.21 10.74
N ARG A 77 8.59 1.77 11.20
CA ARG A 77 8.78 3.23 11.26
C ARG A 77 8.67 3.89 9.89
N ALA A 78 9.22 3.29 8.84
CA ALA A 78 9.06 3.80 7.49
C ALA A 78 7.56 3.95 7.09
N ARG A 79 6.73 2.98 7.47
CA ARG A 79 5.27 3.05 7.22
C ARG A 79 4.58 4.15 8.01
N GLU A 80 4.96 4.32 9.28
CA GLU A 80 4.36 5.30 10.20
C GLU A 80 4.74 6.74 9.87
N THR A 81 5.98 6.96 9.37
CA THR A 81 6.53 8.30 9.16
C THR A 81 6.61 8.71 7.69
N GLY A 82 6.50 7.74 6.75
CA GLY A 82 6.77 7.96 5.34
C GLY A 82 8.24 8.23 5.00
N ASP A 83 9.15 8.14 5.98
CA ASP A 83 10.58 8.38 5.76
C ASP A 83 11.26 7.13 5.17
N PRO A 84 11.70 7.17 3.89
CA PRO A 84 12.32 6.05 3.24
C PRO A 84 13.74 5.73 3.75
N ALA A 85 14.35 6.62 4.54
CA ALA A 85 15.66 6.37 5.15
C ALA A 85 15.66 5.12 6.04
N TYR A 86 14.53 4.83 6.69
CA TYR A 86 14.37 3.62 7.47
C TYR A 86 14.51 2.33 6.66
N TYR A 87 14.23 2.33 5.36
CA TYR A 87 14.47 1.13 4.52
C TYR A 87 15.97 0.83 4.36
N ARG A 88 16.81 1.86 4.29
CA ARG A 88 18.26 1.70 4.26
C ARG A 88 18.80 1.23 5.61
N LEU A 89 18.26 1.76 6.70
CA LEU A 89 18.61 1.31 8.06
C LEU A 89 18.22 -0.15 8.27
N SER A 90 17.01 -0.56 7.84
CA SER A 90 16.56 -1.95 7.88
C SER A 90 17.51 -2.88 7.11
N ASP A 91 17.85 -2.53 5.87
CA ASP A 91 18.76 -3.29 5.03
C ASP A 91 20.13 -3.48 5.69
N THR A 92 20.66 -2.41 6.30
CA THR A 92 21.94 -2.47 7.04
C THR A 92 21.86 -3.39 8.25
N ALA A 93 20.77 -3.32 9.01
CA ALA A 93 20.56 -4.16 10.17
C ALA A 93 20.44 -5.65 9.80
N LEU A 94 19.69 -5.98 8.72
CA LEU A 94 19.58 -7.37 8.21
C LEU A 94 20.93 -7.93 7.75
N ARG A 95 21.71 -7.15 7.02
CA ARG A 95 23.06 -7.56 6.60
C ARG A 95 24.02 -7.81 7.77
N ARG A 96 23.87 -7.05 8.86
CA ARG A 96 24.66 -7.26 10.08
C ARG A 96 24.17 -8.43 10.91
N ALA A 97 22.87 -8.70 10.90
CA ALA A 97 22.27 -9.78 11.70
C ALA A 97 22.76 -11.17 11.27
N SER A 98 22.93 -11.43 9.98
CA SER A 98 23.32 -12.73 9.44
C SER A 98 24.71 -13.21 9.95
N PRO A 99 25.79 -12.45 9.78
CA PRO A 99 27.10 -12.87 10.31
C PRO A 99 27.17 -12.83 11.85
N ALA A 100 26.26 -12.12 12.51
CA ALA A 100 26.15 -12.05 13.99
C ALA A 100 25.34 -13.22 14.58
N GLY A 101 25.00 -14.25 13.81
CA GLY A 101 24.27 -15.43 14.29
C GLY A 101 22.78 -15.18 14.58
N GLY A 102 22.19 -14.14 14.02
CA GLY A 102 20.77 -13.85 14.18
C GLY A 102 19.85 -14.93 13.59
N PRO A 103 18.56 -14.95 13.98
CA PRO A 103 17.60 -15.99 13.60
C PRO A 103 17.31 -15.94 12.09
N LEU A 104 17.87 -16.89 11.35
CA LEU A 104 17.78 -16.93 9.88
C LEU A 104 16.35 -16.85 9.35
N PRO A 105 15.32 -17.51 9.90
CA PRO A 105 13.95 -17.36 9.45
C PRO A 105 13.46 -15.89 9.51
N LEU A 106 13.77 -15.19 10.59
CA LEU A 106 13.37 -13.80 10.81
C LEU A 106 14.11 -12.83 9.88
N ILE A 107 15.40 -13.08 9.64
CA ILE A 107 16.24 -12.30 8.72
C ILE A 107 15.67 -12.42 7.30
N VAL A 108 15.48 -13.64 6.80
CA VAL A 108 14.98 -13.87 5.44
C VAL A 108 13.54 -13.33 5.25
N GLN A 109 12.71 -13.43 6.30
CA GLN A 109 11.39 -12.80 6.30
C GLN A 109 11.50 -11.28 6.20
N GLY A 110 12.38 -10.66 6.97
CA GLY A 110 12.65 -9.22 6.92
C GLY A 110 13.15 -8.75 5.57
N GLU A 111 14.05 -9.52 4.94
CA GLU A 111 14.54 -9.27 3.58
C GLU A 111 13.42 -9.38 2.53
N ALA A 112 12.54 -10.38 2.64
CA ALA A 112 11.40 -10.56 1.75
C ALA A 112 10.43 -9.37 1.83
N SER A 113 10.09 -8.95 3.05
CA SER A 113 9.25 -7.79 3.30
C SER A 113 9.87 -6.50 2.76
N LEU A 114 11.17 -6.28 3.01
CA LEU A 114 11.90 -5.11 2.52
C LEU A 114 11.99 -5.09 0.98
N ALA A 115 12.21 -6.25 0.34
CA ALA A 115 12.24 -6.37 -1.11
C ALA A 115 10.88 -5.98 -1.72
N ASN A 116 9.76 -6.46 -1.16
CA ASN A 116 8.42 -6.10 -1.59
C ASN A 116 8.15 -4.60 -1.41
N THR A 117 8.52 -4.04 -0.26
CA THR A 117 8.35 -2.60 0.04
C THR A 117 9.17 -1.71 -0.92
N ARG A 118 10.35 -2.17 -1.33
CA ARG A 118 11.19 -1.51 -2.34
C ARG A 118 10.76 -1.83 -3.79
N HIS A 119 9.61 -2.48 -3.99
CA HIS A 119 9.05 -2.91 -5.27
C HIS A 119 9.98 -3.84 -6.07
N ARG A 120 10.86 -4.58 -5.39
CA ARG A 120 11.70 -5.65 -5.98
C ARG A 120 11.00 -7.00 -5.84
N PHE A 121 9.84 -7.12 -6.48
CA PHE A 121 8.92 -8.24 -6.25
C PHE A 121 9.47 -9.61 -6.66
N ARG A 122 10.38 -9.69 -7.64
CA ARG A 122 11.04 -10.95 -7.99
C ARG A 122 11.97 -11.43 -6.88
N ASP A 123 12.70 -10.51 -6.23
CA ASP A 123 13.50 -10.82 -5.04
C ASP A 123 12.61 -11.19 -3.86
N GLY A 124 11.55 -10.41 -3.63
CA GLY A 124 10.55 -10.69 -2.60
C GLY A 124 9.95 -12.10 -2.75
N LEU A 125 9.61 -12.51 -3.97
CA LEU A 125 9.11 -13.85 -4.29
C LEU A 125 10.11 -14.95 -3.92
N ARG A 126 11.38 -14.79 -4.29
CA ARG A 126 12.44 -15.75 -3.99
C ARG A 126 12.69 -15.89 -2.50
N LEU A 127 12.81 -14.74 -1.80
CA LEU A 127 13.07 -14.66 -0.37
C LEU A 127 11.88 -15.18 0.45
N ALA A 128 10.65 -14.85 0.08
CA ALA A 128 9.45 -15.35 0.76
C ALA A 128 9.33 -16.88 0.66
N ARG A 129 9.66 -17.47 -0.49
CA ARG A 129 9.72 -18.94 -0.64
C ARG A 129 10.80 -19.56 0.24
N GLN A 130 11.95 -18.90 0.37
CA GLN A 130 13.01 -19.33 1.28
C GLN A 130 12.55 -19.24 2.74
N SER A 131 11.89 -18.15 3.13
CA SER A 131 11.34 -17.96 4.47
C SER A 131 10.34 -19.06 4.84
N ILE A 132 9.44 -19.44 3.93
CA ILE A 132 8.48 -20.54 4.15
C ILE A 132 9.18 -21.89 4.30
N ARG A 133 10.30 -22.15 3.59
CA ARG A 133 11.07 -23.40 3.80
C ARG A 133 11.74 -23.46 5.16
N LEU A 134 12.15 -22.30 5.71
CA LEU A 134 12.76 -22.20 7.04
C LEU A 134 11.73 -22.24 8.16
N ASP A 135 10.56 -21.65 7.94
CA ASP A 135 9.43 -21.65 8.88
C ASP A 135 8.10 -21.79 8.12
N PRO A 136 7.62 -23.03 7.93
CA PRO A 136 6.36 -23.29 7.21
C PRO A 136 5.10 -22.78 7.92
N GLU A 137 5.19 -22.40 9.19
CA GLU A 137 4.06 -21.86 9.97
C GLU A 137 4.04 -20.33 10.04
N SER A 138 5.03 -19.66 9.45
CA SER A 138 5.13 -18.20 9.44
C SER A 138 4.07 -17.54 8.55
N GLY A 139 2.97 -17.06 9.13
CA GLY A 139 1.94 -16.31 8.41
C GLY A 139 2.49 -15.10 7.66
N SER A 140 3.48 -14.39 8.21
CA SER A 140 4.12 -13.24 7.55
C SER A 140 4.92 -13.63 6.31
N ALA A 141 5.51 -14.83 6.26
CA ALA A 141 6.20 -15.35 5.07
C ALA A 141 5.19 -15.61 3.94
N TYR A 142 4.01 -16.18 4.26
CA TYR A 142 2.91 -16.34 3.28
C TYR A 142 2.40 -14.98 2.82
N GLY A 143 2.27 -14.00 3.72
CA GLY A 143 1.91 -12.63 3.36
C GLY A 143 2.88 -12.03 2.35
N ALA A 144 4.18 -12.11 2.61
CA ALA A 144 5.22 -11.62 1.70
C ALA A 144 5.21 -12.35 0.34
N LEU A 145 4.96 -13.67 0.35
CA LEU A 145 4.83 -14.46 -0.89
C LEU A 145 3.62 -14.00 -1.71
N GLY A 146 2.46 -13.85 -1.06
CA GLY A 146 1.24 -13.41 -1.72
C GLY A 146 1.36 -12.00 -2.29
N ASP A 147 1.96 -11.07 -1.55
CA ASP A 147 2.21 -9.69 -1.98
C ASP A 147 3.13 -9.64 -3.21
N ALA A 148 4.20 -10.43 -3.24
CA ALA A 148 5.09 -10.53 -4.40
C ALA A 148 4.36 -11.11 -5.63
N LEU A 149 3.61 -12.20 -5.46
CA LEU A 149 2.84 -12.83 -6.53
C LEU A 149 1.77 -11.89 -7.11
N LEU A 150 1.07 -11.15 -6.25
CA LEU A 150 0.04 -10.19 -6.65
C LEU A 150 0.63 -9.09 -7.54
N ASN A 151 1.74 -8.48 -7.12
CA ASN A 151 2.39 -7.42 -7.88
C ASN A 151 3.05 -7.94 -9.17
N LEU A 152 3.45 -9.22 -9.21
CA LEU A 152 3.92 -9.88 -10.43
C LEU A 152 2.77 -10.36 -11.35
N GLY A 153 1.52 -10.00 -11.07
CA GLY A 153 0.35 -10.36 -11.88
C GLY A 153 -0.06 -11.83 -11.78
N ARG A 154 0.50 -12.59 -10.83
CA ARG A 154 0.21 -14.02 -10.60
C ARG A 154 -0.96 -14.19 -9.63
N TYR A 155 -2.11 -13.61 -9.98
CA TYR A 155 -3.26 -13.41 -9.07
C TYR A 155 -3.83 -14.71 -8.50
N THR A 156 -4.04 -15.74 -9.34
CA THR A 156 -4.57 -17.03 -8.86
C THR A 156 -3.66 -17.65 -7.80
N GLN A 157 -2.34 -17.53 -7.94
CA GLN A 157 -1.39 -18.01 -6.95
C GLN A 157 -1.41 -17.15 -5.69
N ALA A 158 -1.45 -15.81 -5.85
CA ALA A 158 -1.51 -14.87 -4.74
C ALA A 158 -2.74 -15.12 -3.85
N PHE A 159 -3.91 -15.31 -4.45
CA PHE A 159 -5.16 -15.53 -3.72
C PHE A 159 -5.13 -16.84 -2.93
N LYS A 160 -4.63 -17.93 -3.53
CA LYS A 160 -4.41 -19.20 -2.81
C LYS A 160 -3.46 -19.05 -1.61
N VAL A 161 -2.40 -18.25 -1.77
CA VAL A 161 -1.44 -17.99 -0.70
C VAL A 161 -2.06 -17.16 0.42
N TYR A 162 -2.91 -16.18 0.09
CA TYR A 162 -3.65 -15.41 1.10
C TYR A 162 -4.66 -16.26 1.88
N ASP A 163 -5.35 -17.20 1.20
CA ASP A 163 -6.22 -18.18 1.88
C ASP A 163 -5.39 -19.05 2.85
N GLN A 164 -4.21 -19.54 2.42
CA GLN A 164 -3.31 -20.28 3.30
C GLN A 164 -2.84 -19.44 4.49
N MET A 165 -2.50 -18.17 4.26
CA MET A 165 -2.15 -17.25 5.33
C MET A 165 -3.30 -17.08 6.34
N ALA A 166 -4.54 -16.91 5.85
CA ALA A 166 -5.70 -16.74 6.71
C ALA A 166 -6.00 -17.99 7.57
N LEU A 167 -5.73 -19.19 7.06
CA LEU A 167 -5.85 -20.43 7.81
C LEU A 167 -4.75 -20.57 8.88
N LYS A 168 -3.50 -20.20 8.57
CA LYS A 168 -2.36 -20.35 9.48
C LYS A 168 -2.27 -19.25 10.53
N ALA A 169 -2.58 -18.03 10.16
CA ALA A 169 -2.48 -16.84 10.99
C ALA A 169 -3.69 -15.91 10.77
N PRO A 170 -4.89 -16.31 11.25
CA PRO A 170 -6.07 -15.45 11.14
C PRO A 170 -5.86 -14.16 11.94
N GLY A 171 -6.23 -13.01 11.34
CA GLY A 171 -6.08 -11.70 11.95
C GLY A 171 -6.09 -10.57 10.91
N ILE A 172 -5.84 -9.35 11.36
CA ILE A 172 -5.86 -8.14 10.49
C ILE A 172 -4.98 -8.34 9.25
N ALA A 173 -3.75 -8.84 9.43
CA ALA A 173 -2.81 -8.97 8.32
C ALA A 173 -3.28 -9.91 7.21
N SER A 174 -3.94 -11.01 7.54
CA SER A 174 -4.40 -12.00 6.56
C SER A 174 -5.73 -11.59 5.94
N PHE A 175 -6.72 -11.18 6.75
CA PHE A 175 -8.04 -10.83 6.24
C PHE A 175 -8.03 -9.57 5.39
N SER A 176 -7.17 -8.57 5.68
CA SER A 176 -7.04 -7.40 4.82
C SER A 176 -6.41 -7.72 3.46
N ARG A 177 -5.54 -8.73 3.37
CA ARG A 177 -5.06 -9.24 2.07
C ARG A 177 -6.16 -9.95 1.29
N VAL A 178 -7.00 -10.72 1.99
CA VAL A 178 -8.20 -11.31 1.39
C VAL A 178 -9.18 -10.22 0.95
N ALA A 179 -9.36 -9.15 1.72
CA ALA A 179 -10.17 -7.98 1.34
C ALA A 179 -9.66 -7.34 0.05
N ASN A 180 -8.36 -7.07 -0.03
CA ASN A 180 -7.74 -6.54 -1.25
C ASN A 180 -7.93 -7.46 -2.46
N ALA A 181 -7.75 -8.77 -2.30
CA ALA A 181 -7.99 -9.74 -3.37
C ALA A 181 -9.44 -9.68 -3.86
N ARG A 182 -10.41 -9.54 -2.96
CA ARG A 182 -11.82 -9.40 -3.31
C ARG A 182 -12.15 -8.09 -4.01
N GLU A 183 -11.53 -6.98 -3.61
CA GLU A 183 -11.65 -5.68 -4.31
C GLU A 183 -11.12 -5.79 -5.73
N LEU A 184 -9.94 -6.39 -5.93
CA LEU A 184 -9.32 -6.59 -7.25
C LEU A 184 -10.19 -7.38 -8.22
N ILE A 185 -10.96 -8.36 -7.73
CA ILE A 185 -11.90 -9.15 -8.56
C ILE A 185 -13.33 -8.54 -8.62
N GLY A 186 -13.46 -7.27 -8.26
CA GLY A 186 -14.71 -6.52 -8.37
C GLY A 186 -15.80 -6.90 -7.35
N ARG A 187 -15.41 -7.43 -6.18
CA ARG A 187 -16.32 -7.81 -5.09
C ARG A 187 -16.17 -6.91 -3.85
N PRO A 188 -16.43 -5.58 -3.96
CA PRO A 188 -16.14 -4.61 -2.89
C PRO A 188 -16.92 -4.87 -1.61
N ASN A 189 -18.16 -5.37 -1.67
CA ASN A 189 -18.92 -5.71 -0.46
C ASN A 189 -18.28 -6.89 0.30
N ALA A 190 -17.77 -7.89 -0.42
CA ALA A 190 -17.06 -8.99 0.18
C ALA A 190 -15.66 -8.55 0.72
N ALA A 191 -15.04 -7.53 0.11
CA ALA A 191 -13.84 -6.93 0.63
C ALA A 191 -14.09 -6.22 1.97
N VAL A 192 -15.14 -5.38 2.07
CA VAL A 192 -15.56 -4.77 3.34
C VAL A 192 -15.85 -5.83 4.41
N ALA A 193 -16.58 -6.90 4.07
CA ALA A 193 -16.86 -7.99 5.01
C ALA A 193 -15.59 -8.68 5.52
N ALA A 194 -14.56 -8.84 4.67
CA ALA A 194 -13.29 -9.41 5.10
C ALA A 194 -12.52 -8.48 6.05
N ASP A 195 -12.54 -7.17 5.81
CA ASP A 195 -11.92 -6.21 6.75
C ASP A 195 -12.70 -6.09 8.07
N GLU A 196 -14.04 -6.22 8.08
CA GLU A 196 -14.80 -6.32 9.34
C GLU A 196 -14.46 -7.63 10.11
N LEU A 197 -14.29 -8.76 9.43
CA LEU A 197 -13.77 -9.99 10.05
C LEU A 197 -12.36 -9.80 10.61
N ALA A 198 -11.51 -9.00 9.96
CA ALA A 198 -10.20 -8.65 10.47
C ALA A 198 -10.28 -7.94 11.82
N LEU A 199 -11.25 -7.01 11.97
CA LEU A 199 -11.47 -6.28 13.22
C LEU A 199 -12.04 -7.17 14.34
N GLU A 200 -12.82 -8.19 13.99
CA GLU A 200 -13.33 -9.16 14.97
C GLU A 200 -12.27 -10.14 15.46
N ALA A 201 -11.34 -10.53 14.57
CA ALA A 201 -10.34 -11.54 14.86
C ALA A 201 -9.18 -11.03 15.75
N ASP A 202 -8.75 -9.79 15.59
CA ASP A 202 -7.62 -9.21 16.34
C ASP A 202 -7.72 -7.67 16.39
N ALA A 203 -8.47 -7.16 17.35
CA ALA A 203 -8.68 -5.73 17.53
C ALA A 203 -7.92 -5.20 18.76
N THR A 204 -6.66 -5.56 18.93
CA THR A 204 -5.87 -5.19 20.12
C THR A 204 -5.03 -3.93 19.92
N ILE A 205 -4.49 -3.69 18.71
CA ILE A 205 -3.59 -2.57 18.43
C ILE A 205 -4.38 -1.40 17.80
N PRO A 206 -4.49 -0.24 18.47
CA PRO A 206 -5.31 0.88 18.00
C PRO A 206 -4.97 1.37 16.60
N GLU A 207 -3.68 1.41 16.24
CA GLU A 207 -3.22 1.82 14.90
C GLU A 207 -3.70 0.86 13.81
N GLN A 208 -3.56 -0.46 14.03
CA GLN A 208 -3.99 -1.47 13.06
C GLN A 208 -5.51 -1.46 12.87
N ILE A 209 -6.26 -1.23 13.94
CA ILE A 209 -7.70 -1.05 13.89
C ILE A 209 -8.06 0.18 13.04
N ALA A 210 -7.39 1.32 13.29
CA ALA A 210 -7.60 2.54 12.53
C ALA A 210 -7.22 2.37 11.06
N TRP A 211 -6.14 1.64 10.78
CA TRP A 211 -5.74 1.29 9.43
C TRP A 211 -6.83 0.47 8.71
N THR A 212 -7.32 -0.61 9.33
CA THR A 212 -8.37 -1.47 8.74
C THR A 212 -9.67 -0.69 8.51
N MET A 213 -10.10 0.13 9.47
CA MET A 213 -11.25 1.02 9.29
C MET A 213 -11.03 2.01 8.16
N THR A 214 -9.80 2.48 7.96
CA THR A 214 -9.45 3.35 6.83
C THR A 214 -9.53 2.60 5.50
N GLN A 215 -9.13 1.31 5.43
CA GLN A 215 -9.32 0.50 4.21
C GLN A 215 -10.80 0.31 3.88
N ILE A 216 -11.66 0.03 4.88
CA ILE A 216 -13.12 0.02 4.69
C ILE A 216 -13.62 1.36 4.12
N GLY A 217 -13.07 2.47 4.60
CA GLY A 217 -13.33 3.80 4.08
C GLY A 217 -12.91 3.95 2.61
N ASN A 218 -11.71 3.50 2.27
CA ASN A 218 -11.18 3.53 0.91
C ASN A 218 -12.02 2.72 -0.07
N ILE A 219 -12.40 1.48 0.30
CA ILE A 219 -13.27 0.63 -0.53
C ILE A 219 -14.61 1.32 -0.80
N ASN A 220 -15.23 1.92 0.23
CA ASN A 220 -16.48 2.65 0.06
C ASN A 220 -16.30 3.90 -0.80
N PHE A 221 -15.21 4.66 -0.62
CA PHE A 221 -14.89 5.81 -1.48
C PHE A 221 -14.72 5.39 -2.94
N ASN A 222 -13.99 4.31 -3.20
CA ASN A 222 -13.77 3.78 -4.55
C ASN A 222 -15.08 3.35 -5.23
N MET A 223 -16.12 3.06 -4.45
CA MET A 223 -17.48 2.76 -4.93
C MET A 223 -18.40 3.99 -4.96
N GLY A 224 -17.89 5.21 -4.76
CA GLY A 224 -18.68 6.44 -4.74
C GLY A 224 -19.61 6.58 -3.52
N ARG A 225 -19.46 5.76 -2.49
CA ARG A 225 -20.28 5.73 -1.27
C ARG A 225 -19.72 6.70 -0.22
N LEU A 226 -19.78 8.02 -0.50
CA LEU A 226 -19.11 9.04 0.30
C LEU A 226 -19.51 9.00 1.79
N GLY A 227 -20.82 8.88 2.10
CA GLY A 227 -21.31 8.81 3.48
C GLY A 227 -20.77 7.60 4.26
N ALA A 228 -20.69 6.42 3.62
CA ALA A 228 -20.12 5.22 4.23
C ALA A 228 -18.59 5.35 4.42
N ALA A 229 -17.90 5.93 3.45
CA ALA A 229 -16.48 6.24 3.54
C ALA A 229 -16.18 7.18 4.71
N ALA A 230 -16.90 8.31 4.80
CA ALA A 230 -16.75 9.28 5.90
C ALA A 230 -17.02 8.64 7.27
N LYS A 231 -18.04 7.77 7.37
CA LYS A 231 -18.35 7.03 8.60
C LYS A 231 -17.18 6.15 9.04
N ALA A 232 -16.57 5.41 8.09
CA ALA A 232 -15.44 4.52 8.37
C ALA A 232 -14.20 5.33 8.80
N TYR A 233 -13.85 6.42 8.10
CA TYR A 233 -12.73 7.28 8.48
C TYR A 233 -12.93 7.92 9.86
N ARG A 234 -14.15 8.39 10.17
CA ARG A 234 -14.44 8.92 11.51
C ARG A 234 -14.36 7.83 12.59
N ARG A 235 -14.72 6.57 12.29
CA ARG A 235 -14.50 5.43 13.21
C ARG A 235 -13.00 5.26 13.49
N ALA A 236 -12.17 5.30 12.44
CA ALA A 236 -10.72 5.21 12.56
C ALA A 236 -10.15 6.31 13.46
N LEU A 237 -10.57 7.57 13.25
CA LEU A 237 -10.12 8.72 14.05
C LEU A 237 -10.59 8.68 15.50
N ARG A 238 -11.76 8.10 15.80
CA ARG A 238 -12.18 7.86 17.19
C ARG A 238 -11.32 6.81 17.88
N ARG A 239 -10.85 5.79 17.12
CA ARG A 239 -10.00 4.74 17.66
C ARG A 239 -8.55 5.17 17.82
N PHE A 240 -8.06 5.97 16.89
CA PHE A 240 -6.72 6.53 16.90
C PHE A 240 -6.77 8.00 16.47
N PRO A 241 -6.87 8.94 17.42
CA PRO A 241 -6.94 10.37 17.13
C PRO A 241 -5.72 10.85 16.32
N GLY A 242 -5.97 11.66 15.29
CA GLY A 242 -4.93 12.18 14.43
C GLY A 242 -4.36 11.18 13.41
N TYR A 243 -5.02 10.03 13.19
CA TYR A 243 -4.57 9.05 12.19
C TYR A 243 -4.58 9.63 10.78
N VAL A 244 -3.39 9.95 10.29
CA VAL A 244 -3.18 10.74 9.07
C VAL A 244 -3.84 10.17 7.83
N HIS A 245 -3.90 8.84 7.69
CA HIS A 245 -4.53 8.18 6.55
C HIS A 245 -6.05 8.38 6.53
N ALA A 246 -6.69 8.34 7.70
CA ALA A 246 -8.12 8.61 7.81
C ALA A 246 -8.44 10.11 7.62
N GLU A 247 -7.55 11.01 8.09
CA GLU A 247 -7.64 12.44 7.82
C GLU A 247 -7.59 12.72 6.31
N ALA A 248 -6.61 12.15 5.60
CA ALA A 248 -6.49 12.29 4.16
C ALA A 248 -7.69 11.69 3.41
N GLY A 249 -8.24 10.56 3.90
CA GLY A 249 -9.46 9.96 3.36
C GLY A 249 -10.68 10.87 3.51
N LEU A 250 -10.88 11.50 4.67
CA LEU A 250 -11.95 12.48 4.90
C LEU A 250 -11.80 13.70 3.99
N ALA A 251 -10.59 14.20 3.80
CA ALA A 251 -10.35 15.31 2.89
C ALA A 251 -10.79 15.00 1.46
N ARG A 252 -10.59 13.76 1.00
CA ARG A 252 -11.10 13.33 -0.32
C ARG A 252 -12.63 13.35 -0.37
N VAL A 253 -13.30 12.95 0.70
CA VAL A 253 -14.77 13.04 0.79
C VAL A 253 -15.21 14.50 0.74
N GLU A 254 -14.63 15.36 1.59
CA GLU A 254 -14.93 16.80 1.64
C GLU A 254 -14.75 17.47 0.26
N ALA A 255 -13.63 17.17 -0.43
CA ALA A 255 -13.38 17.69 -1.77
C ALA A 255 -14.40 17.16 -2.80
N SER A 256 -14.84 15.89 -2.69
CA SER A 256 -15.86 15.30 -3.56
C SER A 256 -17.26 15.91 -3.35
N GLU A 257 -17.52 16.44 -2.16
CA GLU A 257 -18.74 17.16 -1.79
C GLU A 257 -18.66 18.67 -2.09
N GLY A 258 -17.50 19.15 -2.61
CA GLY A 258 -17.27 20.57 -2.95
C GLY A 258 -16.76 21.43 -1.79
N HIS A 259 -16.49 20.84 -0.60
CA HIS A 259 -15.95 21.53 0.57
C HIS A 259 -14.43 21.68 0.44
N TYR A 260 -13.99 22.45 -0.56
CA TYR A 260 -12.57 22.52 -0.92
C TYR A 260 -11.68 23.16 0.15
N LEU A 261 -12.18 24.17 0.90
CA LEU A 261 -11.37 24.83 1.92
C LEU A 261 -11.02 23.89 3.07
N GLU A 262 -11.99 23.13 3.55
CA GLU A 262 -11.83 22.11 4.59
C GLU A 262 -10.89 21.00 4.13
N ALA A 263 -11.09 20.52 2.90
CA ALA A 263 -10.25 19.49 2.28
C ALA A 263 -8.79 19.93 2.16
N ILE A 264 -8.52 21.14 1.67
CA ILE A 264 -7.18 21.73 1.57
C ILE A 264 -6.53 21.85 2.95
N ALA A 265 -7.25 22.35 3.94
CA ALA A 265 -6.71 22.50 5.28
C ALA A 265 -6.34 21.14 5.88
N ARG A 266 -7.18 20.11 5.69
CA ARG A 266 -6.95 18.76 6.17
C ARG A 266 -5.78 18.07 5.42
N LEU A 267 -5.72 18.19 4.10
CA LEU A 267 -4.61 17.64 3.30
C LEU A 267 -3.27 18.30 3.63
N ARG A 268 -3.23 19.61 3.86
CA ARG A 268 -2.00 20.30 4.31
C ARG A 268 -1.48 19.72 5.62
N ARG A 269 -2.37 19.48 6.60
CA ARG A 269 -1.96 18.80 7.84
C ARG A 269 -1.46 17.39 7.58
N ALA A 270 -2.14 16.64 6.72
CA ALA A 270 -1.71 15.28 6.37
C ALA A 270 -0.34 15.26 5.70
N VAL A 271 -0.07 16.16 4.77
CA VAL A 271 1.23 16.30 4.09
C VAL A 271 2.33 16.72 5.08
N THR A 272 2.01 17.59 6.04
CA THR A 272 2.99 17.98 7.08
C THR A 272 3.39 16.80 7.97
N VAL A 273 2.45 15.91 8.30
CA VAL A 273 2.71 14.74 9.16
C VAL A 273 3.35 13.60 8.37
N LEU A 274 2.87 13.36 7.16
CA LEU A 274 3.26 12.22 6.32
C LEU A 274 3.34 12.65 4.85
N PRO A 275 4.50 13.15 4.39
CA PRO A 275 4.67 13.70 3.04
C PRO A 275 4.85 12.58 1.99
N ILE A 276 3.84 11.74 1.80
CA ILE A 276 3.85 10.74 0.74
C ILE A 276 3.29 11.28 -0.57
N PRO A 277 3.74 10.79 -1.74
CA PRO A 277 3.32 11.31 -3.05
C PRO A 277 1.80 11.41 -3.19
N ALA A 278 1.05 10.41 -2.74
CA ALA A 278 -0.40 10.38 -2.87
C ALA A 278 -1.10 11.59 -2.23
N TYR A 279 -0.67 12.00 -1.03
CA TYR A 279 -1.31 13.14 -0.33
C TYR A 279 -0.92 14.47 -0.94
N VAL A 280 0.32 14.59 -1.41
CA VAL A 280 0.80 15.79 -2.12
C VAL A 280 0.05 15.95 -3.44
N ILE A 281 -0.16 14.84 -4.19
CA ILE A 281 -0.94 14.83 -5.43
C ILE A 281 -2.40 15.22 -5.14
N TRP A 282 -3.06 14.62 -4.14
CA TRP A 282 -4.44 14.97 -3.80
C TRP A 282 -4.57 16.44 -3.38
N LEU A 283 -3.61 16.98 -2.62
CA LEU A 283 -3.59 18.40 -2.29
C LEU A 283 -3.45 19.26 -3.54
N GLY A 284 -2.53 18.91 -4.43
CA GLY A 284 -2.35 19.58 -5.71
C GLY A 284 -3.61 19.56 -6.57
N ASP A 285 -4.27 18.40 -6.68
CA ASP A 285 -5.49 18.22 -7.46
C ASP A 285 -6.66 19.06 -6.89
N VAL A 286 -6.86 19.03 -5.58
CA VAL A 286 -7.91 19.84 -4.94
C VAL A 286 -7.62 21.33 -5.08
N LEU A 287 -6.37 21.77 -4.95
CA LEU A 287 -5.95 23.15 -5.22
C LEU A 287 -6.21 23.54 -6.70
N HIS A 288 -5.92 22.62 -7.63
CA HIS A 288 -6.13 22.85 -9.05
C HIS A 288 -7.62 23.08 -9.36
N VAL A 289 -8.50 22.15 -8.94
CA VAL A 289 -9.93 22.23 -9.25
C VAL A 289 -10.66 23.35 -8.50
N SER A 290 -10.09 23.83 -7.39
CA SER A 290 -10.58 24.99 -6.65
C SER A 290 -10.01 26.35 -7.12
N GLY A 291 -9.25 26.35 -8.24
CA GLY A 291 -8.75 27.58 -8.87
C GLY A 291 -7.40 28.08 -8.35
N HIS A 292 -6.77 27.41 -7.41
CA HIS A 292 -5.49 27.82 -6.79
C HIS A 292 -4.28 27.29 -7.59
N GLN A 293 -4.20 27.63 -8.89
CA GLN A 293 -3.25 27.04 -9.85
C GLN A 293 -1.77 27.18 -9.43
N ALA A 294 -1.37 28.34 -8.90
CA ALA A 294 0.03 28.56 -8.47
C ALA A 294 0.40 27.69 -7.28
N ALA A 295 -0.51 27.44 -6.35
CA ALA A 295 -0.31 26.55 -5.22
C ALA A 295 -0.27 25.08 -5.68
N ALA A 296 -1.18 24.67 -6.57
CA ALA A 296 -1.18 23.32 -7.15
C ALA A 296 0.17 22.99 -7.82
N ARG A 297 0.72 23.90 -8.63
CA ARG A 297 2.02 23.71 -9.28
C ARG A 297 3.17 23.52 -8.27
N ARG A 298 3.12 24.21 -7.11
CA ARG A 298 4.14 24.02 -6.05
C ARG A 298 4.04 22.62 -5.44
N GLU A 299 2.83 22.14 -5.14
CA GLU A 299 2.64 20.78 -4.61
C GLU A 299 3.11 19.71 -5.62
N TYR A 300 2.74 19.85 -6.89
CA TYR A 300 3.20 18.92 -7.93
C TYR A 300 4.73 18.90 -8.12
N ALA A 301 5.41 20.02 -7.87
CA ALA A 301 6.88 20.06 -7.91
C ALA A 301 7.52 19.24 -6.77
N LEU A 302 6.85 19.14 -5.60
CA LEU A 302 7.34 18.35 -4.48
C LEU A 302 7.30 16.84 -4.76
N VAL A 303 6.36 16.37 -5.59
CA VAL A 303 6.25 14.94 -5.95
C VAL A 303 7.57 14.42 -6.50
N GLY A 304 8.18 15.12 -7.46
CA GLY A 304 9.47 14.71 -8.03
C GLY A 304 10.62 14.71 -7.03
N ALA A 305 10.63 15.60 -6.03
CA ALA A 305 11.63 15.61 -4.97
C ALA A 305 11.47 14.41 -4.03
N ILE A 306 10.22 14.09 -3.65
CA ILE A 306 9.89 12.92 -2.83
C ILE A 306 10.28 11.62 -3.55
N GLU A 307 9.97 11.50 -4.83
CA GLU A 307 10.33 10.32 -5.64
C GLU A 307 11.84 10.11 -5.72
N LYS A 308 12.61 11.19 -5.93
CA LYS A 308 14.09 11.11 -5.89
C LYS A 308 14.59 10.63 -4.53
N LEU A 309 13.98 11.09 -3.43
CA LEU A 309 14.31 10.64 -2.08
C LEU A 309 14.02 9.15 -1.90
N PHE A 310 12.87 8.66 -2.37
CA PHE A 310 12.52 7.24 -2.33
C PHE A 310 13.50 6.40 -3.16
N ALA A 311 13.80 6.83 -4.39
CA ALA A 311 14.76 6.16 -5.27
C ALA A 311 16.16 6.08 -4.65
N ALA A 312 16.65 7.17 -4.01
CA ALA A 312 17.92 7.19 -3.29
C ALA A 312 17.97 6.19 -2.11
N ASN A 313 16.81 5.76 -1.59
CA ASN A 313 16.69 4.74 -0.55
C ASN A 313 16.32 3.34 -1.10
N GLY A 314 16.46 3.16 -2.42
CA GLY A 314 16.32 1.89 -3.12
C GLY A 314 14.87 1.46 -3.39
N VAL A 315 13.90 2.38 -3.31
CA VAL A 315 12.51 2.14 -3.68
C VAL A 315 12.33 2.44 -5.16
N ARG A 316 11.73 1.50 -5.89
CA ARG A 316 11.36 1.72 -7.29
C ARG A 316 10.06 2.52 -7.35
N THR A 317 10.06 3.62 -8.07
CA THR A 317 8.94 4.56 -8.16
C THR A 317 8.37 4.71 -9.57
N GLU A 318 8.88 3.92 -10.53
CA GLU A 318 8.59 4.08 -11.96
C GLU A 318 7.07 4.08 -12.24
N LEU A 319 6.31 3.18 -11.62
CA LEU A 319 4.87 3.09 -11.82
C LEU A 319 4.13 4.34 -11.32
N GLN A 320 4.43 4.75 -10.08
CA GLN A 320 3.75 5.89 -9.45
C GLN A 320 4.08 7.20 -10.18
N THR A 321 5.36 7.36 -10.54
CA THR A 321 5.83 8.53 -11.29
C THR A 321 5.20 8.59 -12.67
N ALA A 322 5.12 7.43 -13.37
CA ALA A 322 4.50 7.36 -14.68
C ALA A 322 3.02 7.78 -14.62
N VAL A 323 2.25 7.22 -13.68
CA VAL A 323 0.82 7.57 -13.52
C VAL A 323 0.64 9.05 -13.21
N PHE A 324 1.45 9.59 -12.28
CA PHE A 324 1.38 11.01 -11.95
C PHE A 324 1.67 11.90 -13.17
N ASP A 325 2.76 11.64 -13.90
CA ASP A 325 3.14 12.44 -15.06
C ASP A 325 2.09 12.35 -16.18
N LEU A 326 1.52 11.16 -16.41
CA LEU A 326 0.47 10.94 -17.42
C LEU A 326 -0.85 11.63 -17.07
N ASP A 327 -1.25 11.60 -15.80
CA ASP A 327 -2.49 12.23 -15.33
C ASP A 327 -2.43 13.75 -15.36
N HIS A 328 -1.23 14.32 -15.25
CA HIS A 328 -1.00 15.77 -15.19
C HIS A 328 -0.35 16.36 -16.45
N ASP A 329 -0.35 15.61 -17.55
CA ASP A 329 0.20 16.05 -18.85
C ASP A 329 1.66 16.49 -18.78
N ARG A 330 2.48 15.70 -18.06
CA ARG A 330 3.88 16.01 -17.81
C ARG A 330 4.78 15.01 -18.51
N ASN A 331 5.64 15.47 -19.42
CA ASN A 331 6.68 14.66 -20.06
C ASN A 331 6.20 13.25 -20.48
N VAL A 332 5.15 13.19 -21.31
CA VAL A 332 4.44 11.97 -21.70
C VAL A 332 5.37 10.88 -22.23
N ALA A 333 6.36 11.23 -23.07
CA ALA A 333 7.31 10.26 -23.62
C ALA A 333 8.14 9.55 -22.51
N ASN A 334 8.63 10.30 -21.53
CA ASN A 334 9.37 9.73 -20.40
C ASN A 334 8.44 8.93 -19.46
N ALA A 335 7.22 9.42 -19.25
CA ALA A 335 6.22 8.72 -18.46
C ALA A 335 5.84 7.36 -19.10
N LEU A 336 5.68 7.30 -20.42
CA LEU A 336 5.47 6.05 -21.16
C LEU A 336 6.67 5.09 -21.01
N ALA A 337 7.90 5.59 -21.12
CA ALA A 337 9.10 4.76 -20.92
C ALA A 337 9.13 4.15 -19.51
N ARG A 338 8.79 4.94 -18.47
CA ARG A 338 8.67 4.45 -17.08
C ARG A 338 7.55 3.44 -16.91
N ALA A 339 6.39 3.65 -17.55
CA ALA A 339 5.28 2.70 -17.53
C ALA A 339 5.67 1.36 -18.16
N ARG A 340 6.44 1.36 -19.28
CA ARG A 340 7.01 0.15 -19.89
C ARG A 340 7.97 -0.56 -18.92
N ALA A 341 8.90 0.15 -18.30
CA ALA A 341 9.84 -0.42 -17.33
C ALA A 341 9.12 -1.01 -16.10
N ALA A 342 8.08 -0.34 -15.61
CA ALA A 342 7.25 -0.86 -14.52
C ALA A 342 6.53 -2.15 -14.91
N TYR A 343 5.95 -2.19 -16.11
CA TYR A 343 5.30 -3.39 -16.65
C TYR A 343 6.27 -4.56 -16.81
N GLU A 344 7.45 -4.35 -17.39
CA GLU A 344 8.48 -5.38 -17.56
C GLU A 344 8.95 -5.94 -16.21
N SER A 345 9.05 -5.07 -15.21
CA SER A 345 9.48 -5.45 -13.87
C SER A 345 8.40 -6.24 -13.12
N ALA A 346 7.14 -5.78 -13.20
CA ALA A 346 6.02 -6.30 -12.40
C ALA A 346 4.69 -6.11 -13.15
N PRO A 347 4.25 -7.06 -14.00
CA PRO A 347 3.10 -6.93 -14.90
C PRO A 347 1.76 -7.07 -14.16
N SER A 348 1.53 -6.23 -13.17
CA SER A 348 0.24 -6.13 -12.46
C SER A 348 -0.82 -5.44 -13.32
N ILE A 349 -2.11 -5.54 -12.93
CA ILE A 349 -3.19 -4.81 -13.62
C ILE A 349 -2.95 -3.30 -13.62
N TYR A 350 -2.31 -2.76 -12.60
CA TYR A 350 -1.98 -1.34 -12.52
C TYR A 350 -0.82 -0.95 -13.43
N ALA A 351 0.16 -1.82 -13.61
CA ALA A 351 1.23 -1.60 -14.57
C ALA A 351 0.74 -1.74 -16.02
N GLU A 352 -0.19 -2.67 -16.28
CA GLU A 352 -0.90 -2.79 -17.57
C GLU A 352 -1.71 -1.51 -17.87
N ASP A 353 -2.40 -0.97 -16.86
CA ASP A 353 -3.19 0.26 -17.02
C ASP A 353 -2.31 1.49 -17.24
N ALA A 354 -1.23 1.64 -16.46
CA ALA A 354 -0.28 2.76 -16.64
C ALA A 354 0.34 2.73 -18.04
N LEU A 355 0.69 1.54 -18.53
CA LEU A 355 1.20 1.37 -19.91
C LEU A 355 0.12 1.70 -20.93
N ALA A 356 -1.12 1.23 -20.75
CA ALA A 356 -2.24 1.55 -21.63
C ALA A 356 -2.50 3.06 -21.67
N TRP A 357 -2.48 3.71 -20.51
CA TRP A 357 -2.69 5.14 -20.40
C TRP A 357 -1.57 5.94 -21.10
N GLY A 358 -0.30 5.53 -20.90
CA GLY A 358 0.84 6.13 -21.59
C GLY A 358 0.78 5.97 -23.10
N LEU A 359 0.43 4.80 -23.62
CA LEU A 359 0.25 4.52 -25.04
C LEU A 359 -0.89 5.34 -25.63
N TYR A 360 -2.02 5.48 -24.91
CA TYR A 360 -3.10 6.38 -25.32
C TYR A 360 -2.62 7.84 -25.44
N ARG A 361 -1.86 8.32 -24.45
CA ARG A 361 -1.33 9.69 -24.45
C ARG A 361 -0.30 9.94 -25.58
N ASP A 362 0.33 8.87 -26.04
CA ASP A 362 1.27 8.87 -27.17
C ASP A 362 0.56 8.70 -28.54
N GLY A 363 -0.75 8.48 -28.55
CA GLY A 363 -1.55 8.25 -29.77
C GLY A 363 -1.60 6.80 -30.25
N SER A 364 -0.91 5.86 -29.58
CA SER A 364 -0.85 4.43 -29.90
C SER A 364 -2.08 3.67 -29.39
N CYS A 365 -3.29 4.06 -29.84
CA CYS A 365 -4.55 3.64 -29.22
C CYS A 365 -4.88 2.15 -29.40
N ASP A 366 -4.44 1.48 -30.49
CA ASP A 366 -4.66 0.05 -30.69
C ASP A 366 -3.85 -0.79 -29.68
N GLU A 367 -2.58 -0.44 -29.47
CA GLU A 367 -1.73 -1.08 -28.46
C GLU A 367 -2.28 -0.80 -27.06
N ALA A 368 -2.68 0.44 -26.78
CA ALA A 368 -3.31 0.85 -25.53
C ALA A 368 -4.53 0.00 -25.19
N ARG A 369 -5.39 -0.29 -26.19
CA ARG A 369 -6.58 -1.14 -26.05
C ARG A 369 -6.23 -2.54 -25.54
N THR A 370 -5.16 -3.12 -26.05
CA THR A 370 -4.69 -4.45 -25.64
C THR A 370 -4.28 -4.47 -24.18
N HIS A 371 -3.46 -3.52 -23.74
CA HIS A 371 -3.02 -3.41 -22.35
C HIS A 371 -4.17 -3.05 -21.40
N SER A 372 -5.08 -2.16 -21.80
CA SER A 372 -6.28 -1.85 -21.02
C SER A 372 -7.19 -3.07 -20.84
N ALA A 373 -7.34 -3.95 -21.84
CA ALA A 373 -8.10 -5.19 -21.69
C ALA A 373 -7.45 -6.11 -20.66
N ARG A 374 -6.12 -6.20 -20.64
CA ARG A 374 -5.38 -6.96 -19.64
C ARG A 374 -5.49 -6.33 -18.23
N ALA A 375 -5.50 -5.01 -18.12
CA ALA A 375 -5.72 -4.31 -16.86
C ALA A 375 -7.09 -4.66 -16.24
N LEU A 376 -8.11 -4.82 -17.07
CA LEU A 376 -9.47 -5.15 -16.64
C LEU A 376 -9.77 -6.65 -16.52
N ARG A 377 -8.79 -7.55 -16.75
CA ARG A 377 -8.98 -9.01 -16.85
C ARG A 377 -9.54 -9.69 -15.60
N LEU A 378 -9.37 -9.05 -14.42
CA LEU A 378 -9.90 -9.56 -13.15
C LEU A 378 -11.35 -9.19 -12.88
N GLY A 379 -11.95 -8.34 -13.73
CA GLY A 379 -13.28 -7.80 -13.49
C GLY A 379 -13.32 -6.71 -12.42
N THR A 380 -12.18 -6.07 -12.14
CA THR A 380 -12.08 -4.99 -11.15
C THR A 380 -13.11 -3.88 -11.38
N ARG A 381 -13.57 -3.29 -10.29
CA ARG A 381 -14.45 -2.12 -10.29
C ARG A 381 -13.68 -0.85 -9.94
N ASP A 382 -12.48 -0.71 -10.50
CA ASP A 382 -11.72 0.52 -10.43
C ASP A 382 -12.22 1.47 -11.53
N ALA A 383 -12.84 2.57 -11.11
CA ALA A 383 -13.46 3.53 -12.03
C ALA A 383 -12.43 4.28 -12.88
N LEU A 384 -11.20 4.47 -12.39
CA LEU A 384 -10.12 5.11 -13.16
C LEU A 384 -9.65 4.21 -14.31
N LEU A 385 -9.43 2.93 -14.06
CA LEU A 385 -9.07 1.97 -15.11
C LEU A 385 -10.17 1.87 -16.18
N VAL A 386 -11.44 1.91 -15.74
CA VAL A 386 -12.59 1.92 -16.66
C VAL A 386 -12.67 3.22 -17.46
N PHE A 387 -12.32 4.35 -16.87
CA PHE A 387 -12.23 5.64 -17.56
C PHE A 387 -11.09 5.64 -18.58
N HIS A 388 -9.89 5.14 -18.25
CA HIS A 388 -8.80 5.02 -19.22
C HIS A 388 -9.23 4.19 -20.43
N ARG A 389 -9.95 3.08 -20.21
CA ARG A 389 -10.54 2.30 -21.30
C ARG A 389 -11.51 3.12 -22.13
N ALA A 390 -12.36 3.97 -21.54
CA ALA A 390 -13.30 4.82 -22.26
C ALA A 390 -12.57 5.82 -23.18
N MET A 391 -11.49 6.43 -22.70
CA MET A 391 -10.66 7.36 -23.47
C MET A 391 -9.98 6.66 -24.65
N ILE A 392 -9.48 5.45 -24.44
CA ILE A 392 -8.88 4.62 -25.51
C ILE A 392 -9.92 4.25 -26.56
N GLU A 393 -11.12 3.82 -26.17
CA GLU A 393 -12.20 3.49 -27.10
C GLU A 393 -12.67 4.74 -27.90
N ARG A 394 -12.67 5.91 -27.24
CA ARG A 394 -12.94 7.19 -27.90
C ARG A 394 -11.88 7.51 -28.97
N CYS A 395 -10.60 7.33 -28.65
CA CYS A 395 -9.49 7.52 -29.58
C CYS A 395 -9.64 6.65 -30.84
N LEU A 396 -10.13 5.44 -30.67
CA LEU A 396 -10.37 4.49 -31.76
C LEU A 396 -11.69 4.74 -32.53
N GLY A 397 -12.46 5.78 -32.17
CA GLY A 397 -13.77 6.04 -32.77
C GLY A 397 -14.81 4.96 -32.47
N SER A 398 -14.61 4.15 -31.43
CA SER A 398 -15.49 3.04 -31.09
C SER A 398 -16.83 3.52 -30.52
N ALA A 399 -17.93 2.98 -31.02
CA ALA A 399 -19.28 3.24 -30.49
C ALA A 399 -19.44 2.83 -29.02
N SER A 400 -18.56 1.97 -28.50
CA SER A 400 -18.57 1.54 -27.11
C SER A 400 -18.06 2.60 -26.12
N ALA A 401 -17.34 3.64 -26.54
CA ALA A 401 -16.73 4.65 -25.69
C ALA A 401 -17.73 5.25 -24.67
N ARG A 402 -18.92 5.65 -25.13
CA ARG A 402 -19.95 6.21 -24.24
C ARG A 402 -20.42 5.23 -23.17
N SER A 403 -20.46 3.94 -23.46
CA SER A 403 -20.84 2.90 -22.47
C SER A 403 -19.77 2.75 -21.39
N TRP A 404 -18.49 2.86 -21.74
CA TRP A 404 -17.39 2.82 -20.79
C TRP A 404 -17.36 4.07 -19.89
N PHE A 405 -17.61 5.29 -20.40
CA PHE A 405 -17.77 6.48 -19.56
C PHE A 405 -18.92 6.35 -18.57
N ARG A 406 -20.11 5.87 -19.03
CA ARG A 406 -21.24 5.60 -18.11
C ARG A 406 -20.86 4.59 -17.04
N ARG A 407 -20.14 3.52 -17.40
CA ARG A 407 -19.68 2.50 -16.45
C ARG A 407 -18.71 3.08 -15.40
N ALA A 408 -17.74 3.91 -15.80
CA ALA A 408 -16.83 4.55 -14.86
C ALA A 408 -17.58 5.40 -13.83
N LEU A 409 -18.46 6.29 -14.30
CA LEU A 409 -19.27 7.16 -13.44
C LEU A 409 -20.30 6.39 -12.59
N ALA A 410 -20.82 5.26 -13.09
CA ALA A 410 -21.72 4.39 -12.33
C ALA A 410 -20.99 3.64 -11.20
N ILE A 411 -19.71 3.34 -11.36
CA ILE A 411 -18.88 2.76 -10.29
C ILE A 411 -18.60 3.82 -9.24
N ASN A 412 -18.05 4.97 -9.66
CA ASN A 412 -17.72 6.08 -8.76
C ASN A 412 -17.77 7.41 -9.54
N PRO A 413 -18.73 8.28 -9.29
CA PRO A 413 -18.77 9.60 -9.95
C PRO A 413 -17.69 10.58 -9.46
N TYR A 414 -16.89 10.19 -8.46
CA TYR A 414 -15.83 10.97 -7.80
C TYR A 414 -14.44 10.34 -7.92
N PHE A 415 -14.24 9.45 -8.88
CA PHE A 415 -13.03 8.63 -9.00
C PHE A 415 -11.73 9.44 -9.16
N SER A 416 -11.82 10.64 -9.72
CA SER A 416 -10.72 11.58 -9.90
C SER A 416 -11.24 13.02 -9.91
N PHE A 417 -10.55 13.93 -9.25
CA PHE A 417 -10.88 15.36 -9.30
C PHE A 417 -10.66 15.93 -10.70
N LEU A 418 -9.67 15.41 -11.43
CA LEU A 418 -9.32 15.86 -12.78
C LEU A 418 -10.19 15.19 -13.85
N TRP A 419 -10.37 13.87 -13.77
CA TRP A 419 -10.89 13.08 -14.87
C TRP A 419 -12.39 12.75 -14.79
N ALA A 420 -13.00 12.77 -13.59
CA ALA A 420 -14.45 12.56 -13.49
C ALA A 420 -15.27 13.69 -14.17
N PRO A 421 -14.86 14.97 -14.12
CA PRO A 421 -15.50 16.04 -14.94
C PRO A 421 -15.40 15.77 -16.45
N VAL A 422 -14.24 15.30 -16.94
CA VAL A 422 -14.04 14.94 -18.35
C VAL A 422 -15.03 13.84 -18.76
N ALA A 423 -15.14 12.76 -17.95
CA ALA A 423 -16.08 11.68 -18.23
C ALA A 423 -17.53 12.14 -18.32
N ARG A 424 -17.94 13.15 -17.51
CA ARG A 424 -19.28 13.73 -17.58
C ARG A 424 -19.48 14.54 -18.86
N THR A 425 -18.47 15.29 -19.31
CA THR A 425 -18.53 16.08 -20.54
C THR A 425 -18.67 15.18 -21.77
N GLU A 426 -17.97 14.04 -21.80
CA GLU A 426 -18.05 13.06 -22.90
C GLU A 426 -19.44 12.38 -23.05
N LEU A 427 -20.30 12.52 -22.06
CA LEU A 427 -21.67 11.99 -22.10
C LEU A 427 -22.72 13.02 -22.51
N ARG A 428 -22.38 14.31 -22.52
CA ARG A 428 -23.27 15.40 -23.01
C ARG A 428 -23.30 15.42 -24.52
#